data_e9b43308c54fd5c3d73c29b1e2f0d2ce
#
_entry.id   e9b43308c54fd5c3d73c29b1e2f0d2ce
#
_cell.length_a   1.000
_cell.length_b   1.000
_cell.length_c   1.000
_cell.angle_alpha   90.00
_cell.angle_beta   90.00
_cell.angle_gamma   90.00
#
_symmetry.space_group_name_H-M   'P 1'
#
loop_
_entity.id
_entity.type
_entity.pdbx_description
1 polymer ?
#
loop_
_entity_poly.entity_id
_entity_poly.type
_entity_poly.pdbx_seq_one_letter_code
_entity_poly.pdbx_strand_id
1 'polypeptide(L)'
;GNVYCMIRDKNNNPAENRMNSIYYYYFEESLKERYPDRVTVISGDVTNRESFDKFIDKDINTVINCAANVKHFSKGTDIEDVNLYGTLNVLDFCKKANARLVHVSTMSVGGMFVGEQGSVDKLKENQLYFGQHEGSKYTLSKFLAERAILEEVSKGFNAKIMRVGTLAARNSDGEYQINFTTNTFMGRLKSTLLIGKYPYEAMEMPFELSPIDFVAKAILLLAQAPKDCT
;
A
#
# COMPACT_ATOMS: atom_id res chain seq x y z
N GLY A 1 -9.67 7.61 -19.12
CA GLY A 1 -8.79 6.51 -19.46
C GLY A 1 -9.34 5.18 -18.97
N ASN A 2 -8.69 4.09 -19.32
CA ASN A 2 -9.02 2.74 -18.89
C ASN A 2 -8.21 2.38 -17.64
N VAL A 3 -8.79 1.54 -16.79
CA VAL A 3 -8.15 1.03 -15.57
C VAL A 3 -8.07 -0.48 -15.67
N TYR A 4 -6.88 -1.02 -15.46
CA TYR A 4 -6.62 -2.45 -15.39
C TYR A 4 -6.28 -2.81 -13.94
N CYS A 5 -7.09 -3.66 -13.32
CA CYS A 5 -6.91 -4.10 -11.94
C CYS A 5 -6.31 -5.51 -11.91
N MET A 6 -5.03 -5.63 -11.58
CA MET A 6 -4.41 -6.94 -11.35
C MET A 6 -4.76 -7.43 -9.94
N ILE A 7 -5.45 -8.54 -9.86
CA ILE A 7 -5.96 -9.11 -8.60
C ILE A 7 -5.68 -10.61 -8.58
N ARG A 8 -5.26 -11.15 -7.44
CA ARG A 8 -5.05 -12.59 -7.27
C ARG A 8 -6.37 -13.33 -7.16
N ASP A 9 -6.45 -14.48 -7.81
CA ASP A 9 -7.44 -15.49 -7.42
C ASP A 9 -7.14 -15.98 -6.00
N LYS A 10 -8.15 -16.33 -5.23
CA LYS A 10 -7.98 -16.78 -3.85
C LYS A 10 -9.06 -17.78 -3.47
N ASN A 11 -8.66 -18.95 -2.94
CA ASN A 11 -9.58 -19.95 -2.42
C ASN A 11 -10.68 -20.33 -3.43
N ASN A 12 -10.31 -20.63 -4.66
CA ASN A 12 -11.23 -20.91 -5.78
C ASN A 12 -12.20 -19.76 -6.11
N ASN A 13 -11.95 -18.55 -5.62
CA ASN A 13 -12.72 -17.37 -5.97
C ASN A 13 -11.92 -16.52 -6.97
N PRO A 14 -12.41 -16.40 -8.22
CA PRO A 14 -11.75 -15.63 -9.27
C PRO A 14 -11.57 -14.16 -8.92
N ALA A 15 -10.53 -13.54 -9.48
CA ALA A 15 -10.20 -12.13 -9.29
C ALA A 15 -11.37 -11.19 -9.57
N GLU A 16 -12.12 -11.46 -10.66
CA GLU A 16 -13.27 -10.67 -11.06
C GLU A 16 -14.38 -10.70 -10.01
N ASN A 17 -14.73 -11.90 -9.52
CA ASN A 17 -15.75 -12.05 -8.46
C ASN A 17 -15.32 -11.35 -7.17
N ARG A 18 -14.05 -11.44 -6.82
CA ARG A 18 -13.50 -10.75 -5.64
C ARG A 18 -13.62 -9.25 -5.76
N MET A 19 -13.24 -8.68 -6.92
CA MET A 19 -13.36 -7.24 -7.16
C MET A 19 -14.82 -6.78 -7.11
N ASN A 20 -15.69 -7.48 -7.82
CA ASN A 20 -17.12 -7.14 -7.85
C ASN A 20 -17.76 -7.22 -6.46
N SER A 21 -17.43 -8.25 -5.66
CA SER A 21 -17.95 -8.38 -4.29
C SER A 21 -17.48 -7.25 -3.38
N ILE A 22 -16.20 -6.86 -3.47
CA ILE A 22 -15.64 -5.75 -2.68
C ILE A 22 -16.26 -4.42 -3.13
N TYR A 23 -16.39 -4.21 -4.43
CA TYR A 23 -16.98 -2.98 -4.96
C TYR A 23 -18.45 -2.86 -4.52
N TYR A 24 -19.24 -3.92 -4.67
CA TYR A 24 -20.64 -3.95 -4.24
C TYR A 24 -20.80 -3.73 -2.73
N TYR A 25 -19.92 -4.31 -1.91
CA TYR A 25 -19.95 -4.11 -0.46
C TYR A 25 -19.81 -2.64 -0.06
N TYR A 26 -18.92 -1.90 -0.75
CA TYR A 26 -18.65 -0.50 -0.38
C TYR A 26 -19.56 0.51 -1.06
N PHE A 27 -20.12 0.21 -2.21
CA PHE A 27 -20.84 1.17 -3.03
C PHE A 27 -22.27 0.77 -3.35
N GLU A 28 -22.70 -0.42 -2.97
CA GLU A 28 -24.05 -0.98 -3.18
C GLU A 28 -24.52 -0.93 -4.65
N GLU A 29 -23.55 -0.88 -5.57
CA GLU A 29 -23.78 -0.84 -7.00
C GLU A 29 -22.82 -1.81 -7.75
N SER A 30 -23.14 -2.16 -8.98
CA SER A 30 -22.28 -2.98 -9.82
C SER A 30 -21.14 -2.17 -10.43
N LEU A 31 -19.89 -2.66 -10.28
CA LEU A 31 -18.73 -2.06 -10.92
C LEU A 31 -18.90 -1.93 -12.44
N LYS A 32 -19.47 -2.96 -13.08
CA LYS A 32 -19.69 -3.01 -14.53
C LYS A 32 -20.78 -2.04 -14.99
N GLU A 33 -21.84 -1.88 -14.22
CA GLU A 33 -22.90 -0.91 -14.50
C GLU A 33 -22.42 0.53 -14.33
N ARG A 34 -21.63 0.78 -13.30
CA ARG A 34 -21.09 2.11 -13.00
C ARG A 34 -20.01 2.55 -13.99
N TYR A 35 -19.16 1.61 -14.42
CA TYR A 35 -18.01 1.88 -15.29
C TYR A 35 -17.94 0.89 -16.46
N PRO A 36 -18.94 0.88 -17.36
CA PRO A 36 -18.95 -0.03 -18.50
C PRO A 36 -17.68 0.18 -19.34
N ASP A 37 -17.00 -0.92 -19.66
CA ASP A 37 -15.84 -0.98 -20.54
C ASP A 37 -14.60 -0.14 -20.10
N ARG A 38 -14.64 0.45 -18.91
CA ARG A 38 -13.54 1.28 -18.40
C ARG A 38 -12.66 0.59 -17.37
N VAL A 39 -13.17 -0.41 -16.68
CA VAL A 39 -12.43 -1.18 -15.67
C VAL A 39 -12.35 -2.63 -16.10
N THR A 40 -11.14 -3.13 -16.25
CA THR A 40 -10.87 -4.53 -16.58
C THR A 40 -10.14 -5.19 -15.43
N VAL A 41 -10.70 -6.27 -14.91
CA VAL A 41 -10.04 -7.10 -13.88
C VAL A 41 -9.25 -8.20 -14.57
N ILE A 42 -7.97 -8.33 -14.18
CA ILE A 42 -7.05 -9.34 -14.73
C ILE A 42 -6.47 -10.15 -13.57
N SER A 43 -6.63 -11.47 -13.63
CA SER A 43 -6.02 -12.37 -12.65
C SER A 43 -4.50 -12.36 -12.78
N GLY A 44 -3.79 -12.11 -11.67
CA GLY A 44 -2.34 -12.10 -11.60
C GLY A 44 -1.83 -11.90 -10.17
N ASP A 45 -0.56 -12.21 -9.96
CA ASP A 45 0.14 -12.04 -8.67
C ASP A 45 1.41 -11.23 -8.88
N VAL A 46 1.64 -10.21 -8.07
CA VAL A 46 2.87 -9.38 -8.15
C VAL A 46 4.15 -10.17 -7.91
N THR A 47 4.06 -11.32 -7.23
CA THR A 47 5.19 -12.21 -7.00
C THR A 47 5.55 -13.06 -8.22
N ASN A 48 4.64 -13.17 -9.19
CA ASN A 48 4.87 -13.89 -10.44
C ASN A 48 5.09 -12.91 -11.61
N ARG A 49 6.29 -12.90 -12.18
CA ARG A 49 6.65 -12.04 -13.31
C ARG A 49 5.77 -12.24 -14.54
N GLU A 50 5.38 -13.47 -14.84
CA GLU A 50 4.53 -13.78 -16.00
C GLU A 50 3.14 -13.13 -15.91
N SER A 51 2.70 -12.77 -14.70
CA SER A 51 1.43 -12.04 -14.51
C SER A 51 1.42 -10.70 -15.24
N PHE A 52 2.58 -10.10 -15.46
CA PHE A 52 2.72 -8.79 -16.13
C PHE A 52 2.67 -8.88 -17.65
N ASP A 53 2.90 -10.05 -18.23
CA ASP A 53 2.86 -10.25 -19.69
C ASP A 53 1.47 -9.93 -20.28
N LYS A 54 0.42 -10.11 -19.47
CA LYS A 54 -0.95 -9.77 -19.84
C LYS A 54 -1.21 -8.27 -20.07
N PHE A 55 -0.23 -7.43 -19.70
CA PHE A 55 -0.33 -5.97 -19.80
C PHE A 55 0.61 -5.38 -20.86
N ILE A 56 1.48 -6.16 -21.49
CA ILE A 56 2.48 -5.67 -22.44
C ILE A 56 1.84 -4.92 -23.61
N ASP A 57 0.71 -5.45 -24.14
CA ASP A 57 -0.02 -4.85 -25.26
C ASP A 57 -1.03 -3.76 -24.82
N LYS A 58 -1.03 -3.41 -23.55
CA LYS A 58 -1.88 -2.34 -23.02
C LYS A 58 -1.04 -1.07 -22.91
N ASP A 59 -1.53 0.02 -23.43
CA ASP A 59 -0.88 1.33 -23.30
C ASP A 59 -0.95 1.83 -21.84
N ILE A 60 -0.12 1.24 -20.98
CA ILE A 60 -0.05 1.55 -19.55
C ILE A 60 0.91 2.72 -19.34
N ASN A 61 0.39 3.88 -18.96
CA ASN A 61 1.20 5.06 -18.67
C ASN A 61 1.46 5.27 -17.16
N THR A 62 0.67 4.65 -16.30
CA THR A 62 0.79 4.79 -14.83
C THR A 62 0.42 3.49 -14.15
N VAL A 63 1.26 3.06 -13.24
CA VAL A 63 1.00 1.92 -12.34
C VAL A 63 0.90 2.41 -10.91
N ILE A 64 -0.22 2.11 -10.23
CA ILE A 64 -0.38 2.36 -8.80
C ILE A 64 -0.22 1.01 -8.08
N ASN A 65 0.90 0.83 -7.40
CA ASN A 65 1.18 -0.40 -6.65
C ASN A 65 0.68 -0.29 -5.21
N CYS A 66 -0.50 -0.85 -4.96
CA CYS A 66 -1.10 -0.99 -3.63
C CYS A 66 -0.91 -2.40 -3.05
N ALA A 67 -0.23 -3.32 -3.77
CA ALA A 67 -0.05 -4.68 -3.29
C ALA A 67 0.90 -4.70 -2.08
N ALA A 68 0.42 -5.28 -0.97
CA ALA A 68 1.22 -5.45 0.24
C ALA A 68 0.73 -6.64 1.06
N ASN A 69 1.68 -7.29 1.73
CA ASN A 69 1.41 -8.17 2.85
C ASN A 69 1.65 -7.38 4.14
N VAL A 70 0.57 -7.05 4.83
CA VAL A 70 0.59 -6.19 6.03
C VAL A 70 0.66 -6.97 7.34
N LYS A 71 1.01 -8.25 7.28
CA LYS A 71 1.26 -9.04 8.50
C LYS A 71 2.52 -8.52 9.19
N HIS A 72 2.48 -8.40 10.50
CA HIS A 72 3.66 -8.04 11.29
C HIS A 72 4.54 -9.24 11.62
N PHE A 73 3.96 -10.43 11.63
CA PHE A 73 4.65 -11.68 11.98
C PHE A 73 4.39 -12.73 10.91
N SER A 74 5.46 -13.31 10.41
CA SER A 74 5.46 -14.48 9.54
C SER A 74 6.70 -15.32 9.80
N LYS A 75 6.55 -16.64 9.75
CA LYS A 75 7.68 -17.58 9.84
C LYS A 75 8.39 -17.76 8.49
N GLY A 76 7.73 -17.45 7.39
CA GLY A 76 8.25 -17.58 6.02
C GLY A 76 8.73 -16.26 5.43
N THR A 77 8.81 -16.24 4.10
CA THR A 77 9.23 -15.11 3.26
C THR A 77 8.05 -14.36 2.63
N ASP A 78 6.81 -14.75 2.96
CA ASP A 78 5.59 -14.23 2.33
C ASP A 78 5.45 -12.70 2.41
N ILE A 79 6.05 -12.07 3.41
CA ILE A 79 6.08 -10.61 3.54
C ILE A 79 7.07 -10.00 2.53
N GLU A 80 8.30 -10.51 2.53
CA GLU A 80 9.36 -10.07 1.61
C GLU A 80 8.98 -10.36 0.16
N ASP A 81 8.40 -11.53 -0.11
CA ASP A 81 7.98 -11.95 -1.45
C ASP A 81 7.00 -10.95 -2.08
N VAL A 82 6.01 -10.50 -1.32
CA VAL A 82 5.02 -9.53 -1.81
C VAL A 82 5.57 -8.10 -1.78
N ASN A 83 6.13 -7.66 -0.64
CA ASN A 83 6.44 -6.25 -0.42
C ASN A 83 7.73 -5.81 -1.12
N LEU A 84 8.74 -6.66 -1.15
CA LEU A 84 10.01 -6.37 -1.82
C LEU A 84 10.02 -6.94 -3.23
N TYR A 85 10.00 -8.27 -3.38
CA TYR A 85 10.16 -8.91 -4.69
C TYR A 85 8.99 -8.62 -5.63
N GLY A 86 7.76 -8.56 -5.10
CA GLY A 86 6.60 -8.09 -5.85
C GLY A 86 6.76 -6.65 -6.34
N THR A 87 7.30 -5.76 -5.50
CA THR A 87 7.58 -4.37 -5.92
C THR A 87 8.68 -4.31 -6.97
N LEU A 88 9.73 -5.15 -6.88
CA LEU A 88 10.76 -5.22 -7.92
C LEU A 88 10.20 -5.69 -9.27
N ASN A 89 9.27 -6.64 -9.27
CA ASN A 89 8.59 -7.08 -10.48
C ASN A 89 7.73 -5.96 -11.10
N VAL A 90 7.00 -5.19 -10.26
CA VAL A 90 6.24 -4.01 -10.70
C VAL A 90 7.18 -2.96 -11.30
N LEU A 91 8.30 -2.68 -10.65
CA LEU A 91 9.30 -1.71 -11.12
C LEU A 91 9.90 -2.13 -12.49
N ASP A 92 10.26 -3.40 -12.64
CA ASP A 92 10.74 -3.96 -13.91
C ASP A 92 9.70 -3.83 -15.03
N PHE A 93 8.44 -4.14 -14.73
CA PHE A 93 7.34 -3.94 -15.68
C PHE A 93 7.19 -2.46 -16.07
N CYS A 94 7.17 -1.54 -15.10
CA CYS A 94 7.03 -0.11 -15.38
C CYS A 94 8.16 0.41 -16.28
N LYS A 95 9.39 -0.06 -16.08
CA LYS A 95 10.53 0.30 -16.92
C LYS A 95 10.34 -0.21 -18.35
N LYS A 96 9.89 -1.45 -18.54
CA LYS A 96 9.64 -2.04 -19.87
C LYS A 96 8.48 -1.35 -20.60
N ALA A 97 7.41 -1.00 -19.87
CA ALA A 97 6.24 -0.33 -20.41
C ALA A 97 6.43 1.18 -20.58
N ASN A 98 7.57 1.75 -20.16
CA ASN A 98 7.78 3.20 -20.06
C ASN A 98 6.68 3.91 -19.23
N ALA A 99 6.17 3.23 -18.23
CA ALA A 99 5.13 3.72 -17.33
C ALA A 99 5.72 4.33 -16.06
N ARG A 100 5.10 5.37 -15.53
CA ARG A 100 5.46 5.88 -14.20
C ARG A 100 4.93 4.96 -13.10
N LEU A 101 5.65 4.91 -11.98
CA LEU A 101 5.25 4.15 -10.81
C LEU A 101 4.76 5.08 -9.69
N VAL A 102 3.61 4.76 -9.10
CA VAL A 102 3.14 5.31 -7.83
C VAL A 102 3.10 4.16 -6.83
N HIS A 103 4.03 4.17 -5.89
CA HIS A 103 4.17 3.10 -4.90
C HIS A 103 3.54 3.51 -3.57
N VAL A 104 2.55 2.77 -3.10
CA VAL A 104 1.95 2.98 -1.78
C VAL A 104 2.83 2.30 -0.73
N SER A 105 3.52 3.11 0.05
CA SER A 105 4.39 2.72 1.14
C SER A 105 3.74 3.06 2.50
N THR A 106 4.51 3.17 3.54
CA THR A 106 4.04 3.41 4.90
C THR A 106 4.94 4.40 5.64
N MET A 107 4.38 5.19 6.52
CA MET A 107 5.16 6.00 7.47
C MET A 107 6.06 5.14 8.37
N SER A 108 5.71 3.87 8.56
CA SER A 108 6.48 2.93 9.40
C SER A 108 7.89 2.63 8.87
N VAL A 109 8.24 3.03 7.62
CA VAL A 109 9.64 2.99 7.15
C VAL A 109 10.57 3.91 7.93
N GLY A 110 10.03 4.86 8.68
CA GLY A 110 10.77 5.63 9.67
C GLY A 110 11.36 4.79 10.80
N GLY A 111 10.87 3.55 10.98
CA GLY A 111 11.43 2.57 11.90
C GLY A 111 11.41 2.98 13.36
N MET A 112 12.17 2.24 14.15
CA MET A 112 12.47 2.61 15.55
C MET A 112 13.80 3.34 15.60
N PHE A 113 13.85 4.45 16.34
CA PHE A 113 15.04 5.27 16.42
C PHE A 113 16.03 4.72 17.43
N VAL A 114 17.32 4.83 17.08
CA VAL A 114 18.43 4.47 17.92
C VAL A 114 19.13 5.75 18.36
N GLY A 115 19.07 6.01 19.64
CA GLY A 115 19.80 7.12 20.28
C GLY A 115 19.07 7.62 21.52
N GLU A 116 19.80 8.27 22.42
CA GLU A 116 19.30 8.76 23.70
C GLU A 116 18.16 9.79 23.57
N GLN A 117 17.91 10.31 22.39
CA GLN A 117 16.87 11.30 22.13
C GLN A 117 15.72 10.82 21.25
N GLY A 118 15.67 9.55 20.88
CA GLY A 118 14.51 8.79 20.38
C GLY A 118 13.51 9.44 19.44
N SER A 119 13.72 10.67 19.05
CA SER A 119 12.79 11.41 18.23
C SER A 119 13.46 11.80 16.92
N VAL A 120 13.07 11.14 15.86
CA VAL A 120 13.04 11.87 14.60
C VAL A 120 11.89 12.85 14.75
N ASP A 121 12.23 14.07 15.05
CA ASP A 121 11.24 15.12 15.17
C ASP A 121 10.39 15.25 13.91
N LYS A 122 10.85 14.73 12.77
CA LYS A 122 10.08 14.72 11.53
C LYS A 122 10.61 13.68 10.54
N LEU A 123 9.76 12.73 10.14
CA LEU A 123 9.95 11.94 8.94
C LEU A 123 9.96 12.90 7.74
N LYS A 124 11.07 12.96 7.00
CA LYS A 124 11.21 13.86 5.85
C LYS A 124 10.84 13.14 4.56
N GLU A 125 10.17 13.82 3.66
CA GLU A 125 9.74 13.26 2.36
C GLU A 125 10.95 12.92 1.46
N ASN A 126 12.00 13.71 1.52
CA ASN A 126 13.20 13.58 0.69
C ASN A 126 14.30 12.72 1.32
N GLN A 127 14.02 12.01 2.41
CA GLN A 127 15.01 11.20 3.11
C GLN A 127 14.40 9.84 3.47
N LEU A 128 15.14 8.77 3.22
CA LEU A 128 14.73 7.41 3.59
C LEU A 128 15.44 6.93 4.85
N TYR A 129 16.74 7.18 4.98
CA TYR A 129 17.55 6.71 6.09
C TYR A 129 17.90 7.82 7.06
N PHE A 130 17.61 7.62 8.34
CA PHE A 130 17.85 8.56 9.44
C PHE A 130 18.68 7.93 10.56
N GLY A 131 19.22 6.71 10.36
CA GLY A 131 19.84 5.93 11.43
C GLY A 131 18.84 5.03 12.18
N GLN A 132 17.61 4.89 11.67
CA GLN A 132 16.57 4.05 12.26
C GLN A 132 16.89 2.56 12.15
N HIS A 133 16.31 1.78 13.06
CA HIS A 133 16.21 0.33 12.96
C HIS A 133 14.85 -0.11 12.47
N GLU A 134 14.85 -1.06 11.54
CA GLU A 134 13.63 -1.70 11.07
C GLU A 134 13.20 -2.79 12.06
N GLY A 135 12.17 -2.49 12.87
CA GLY A 135 11.73 -3.34 13.97
C GLY A 135 10.95 -4.59 13.53
N SER A 136 10.60 -4.73 12.24
CA SER A 136 9.83 -5.86 11.74
C SER A 136 10.16 -6.21 10.29
N LYS A 137 9.86 -7.46 9.90
CA LYS A 137 9.97 -7.87 8.48
C LYS A 137 9.12 -7.00 7.55
N TYR A 138 7.97 -6.54 8.03
CA TYR A 138 7.10 -5.64 7.26
C TYR A 138 7.80 -4.32 6.97
N THR A 139 8.28 -3.61 8.00
CA THR A 139 8.95 -2.32 7.84
C THR A 139 10.22 -2.45 7.02
N LEU A 140 11.04 -3.46 7.28
CA LEU A 140 12.24 -3.73 6.50
C LEU A 140 11.93 -3.99 5.02
N SER A 141 10.93 -4.81 4.71
CA SER A 141 10.57 -5.10 3.32
C SER A 141 10.08 -3.85 2.57
N LYS A 142 9.31 -2.98 3.23
CA LYS A 142 8.86 -1.69 2.66
C LYS A 142 10.02 -0.72 2.49
N PHE A 143 10.93 -0.63 3.47
CA PHE A 143 12.15 0.18 3.38
C PHE A 143 13.02 -0.24 2.19
N LEU A 144 13.27 -1.55 2.03
CA LEU A 144 14.07 -2.06 0.93
C LEU A 144 13.40 -1.83 -0.43
N ALA A 145 12.08 -1.91 -0.51
CA ALA A 145 11.31 -1.59 -1.71
C ALA A 145 11.45 -0.10 -2.08
N GLU A 146 11.32 0.82 -1.12
CA GLU A 146 11.55 2.24 -1.36
C GLU A 146 12.98 2.51 -1.83
N ARG A 147 13.99 1.89 -1.19
CA ARG A 147 15.39 2.03 -1.59
C ARG A 147 15.58 1.64 -3.05
N ALA A 148 15.05 0.49 -3.46
CA ALA A 148 15.16 0.03 -4.85
C ALA A 148 14.49 1.00 -5.85
N ILE A 149 13.33 1.57 -5.49
CA ILE A 149 12.66 2.57 -6.32
C ILE A 149 13.51 3.84 -6.41
N LEU A 150 14.05 4.34 -5.30
CA LEU A 150 14.88 5.55 -5.26
C LEU A 150 16.19 5.37 -6.05
N GLU A 151 16.79 4.17 -6.04
CA GLU A 151 17.92 3.83 -6.88
C GLU A 151 17.60 4.00 -8.38
N GLU A 152 16.42 3.61 -8.83
CA GLU A 152 15.99 3.84 -10.21
C GLU A 152 15.60 5.29 -10.49
N VAL A 153 15.00 5.98 -9.52
CA VAL A 153 14.71 7.43 -9.63
C VAL A 153 16.01 8.23 -9.83
N SER A 154 17.09 7.87 -9.14
CA SER A 154 18.40 8.52 -9.33
C SER A 154 18.97 8.35 -10.73
N LYS A 155 18.52 7.33 -11.47
CA LYS A 155 18.86 7.06 -12.88
C LYS A 155 17.87 7.70 -13.87
N GLY A 156 16.89 8.49 -13.37
CA GLY A 156 15.90 9.20 -14.19
C GLY A 156 14.54 8.51 -14.31
N PHE A 157 14.32 7.38 -13.64
CA PHE A 157 12.99 6.73 -13.65
C PHE A 157 11.95 7.59 -12.97
N ASN A 158 10.72 7.64 -13.53
CA ASN A 158 9.63 8.43 -12.97
C ASN A 158 8.83 7.61 -11.96
N ALA A 159 9.04 7.87 -10.68
CA ALA A 159 8.27 7.24 -9.61
C ALA A 159 7.92 8.23 -8.51
N LYS A 160 6.82 7.93 -7.81
CA LYS A 160 6.41 8.60 -6.56
C LYS A 160 6.16 7.56 -5.49
N ILE A 161 6.59 7.86 -4.28
CA ILE A 161 6.40 7.02 -3.09
C ILE A 161 5.42 7.71 -2.16
N MET A 162 4.31 7.05 -1.87
CA MET A 162 3.25 7.55 -0.98
C MET A 162 3.35 6.85 0.36
N ARG A 163 3.98 7.48 1.35
CA ARG A 163 4.09 6.98 2.72
C ARG A 163 2.81 7.27 3.47
N VAL A 164 1.89 6.30 3.47
CA VAL A 164 0.60 6.44 4.14
C VAL A 164 0.71 6.11 5.62
N GLY A 165 -0.11 6.77 6.43
CA GLY A 165 -0.25 6.49 7.85
C GLY A 165 -1.13 5.28 8.16
N THR A 166 -1.67 5.23 9.37
CA THR A 166 -2.62 4.20 9.77
C THR A 166 -3.97 4.43 9.12
N LEU A 167 -4.28 3.62 8.11
CA LEU A 167 -5.54 3.75 7.38
C LEU A 167 -6.73 3.41 8.28
N ALA A 168 -7.67 4.33 8.33
CA ALA A 168 -8.90 4.26 9.11
C ALA A 168 -10.14 4.13 8.23
N ALA A 169 -11.31 4.18 8.85
CA ALA A 169 -12.59 4.22 8.16
C ALA A 169 -12.70 5.39 7.17
N ARG A 170 -13.64 5.31 6.25
CA ARG A 170 -13.99 6.45 5.39
C ARG A 170 -14.53 7.60 6.24
N ASN A 171 -14.08 8.81 5.97
CA ASN A 171 -14.58 9.99 6.66
C ASN A 171 -16.04 10.30 6.29
N SER A 172 -16.46 9.90 5.09
CA SER A 172 -17.80 10.19 4.57
C SER A 172 -18.92 9.50 5.33
N ASP A 173 -18.71 8.26 5.80
CA ASP A 173 -19.77 7.40 6.38
C ASP A 173 -19.30 6.49 7.51
N GLY A 174 -18.00 6.49 7.82
CA GLY A 174 -17.45 5.64 8.87
C GLY A 174 -17.24 4.18 8.47
N GLU A 175 -17.50 3.80 7.22
CA GLU A 175 -17.31 2.42 6.76
C GLU A 175 -15.84 2.00 6.82
N TYR A 176 -15.58 0.83 7.39
CA TYR A 176 -14.25 0.29 7.59
C TYR A 176 -13.97 -0.89 6.65
N GLN A 177 -12.72 -1.37 6.62
CA GLN A 177 -12.37 -2.50 5.75
C GLN A 177 -13.17 -3.76 6.09
N ILE A 178 -13.66 -4.46 5.07
CA ILE A 178 -14.50 -5.67 5.19
C ILE A 178 -13.88 -6.77 6.07
N ASN A 179 -12.56 -6.88 6.11
CA ASN A 179 -11.82 -7.86 6.91
C ASN A 179 -11.30 -7.29 8.24
N PHE A 180 -12.02 -6.36 8.86
CA PHE A 180 -11.61 -5.67 10.09
C PHE A 180 -11.29 -6.63 11.24
N THR A 181 -11.91 -7.80 11.31
CA THR A 181 -11.67 -8.80 12.35
C THR A 181 -10.24 -9.33 12.39
N THR A 182 -9.52 -9.26 11.26
CA THR A 182 -8.11 -9.68 11.13
C THR A 182 -7.14 -8.49 11.14
N ASN A 183 -7.67 -7.27 11.28
CA ASN A 183 -6.84 -6.06 11.33
C ASN A 183 -6.21 -5.91 12.71
N THR A 184 -4.88 -5.68 12.74
CA THR A 184 -4.10 -5.58 13.99
C THR A 184 -4.56 -4.43 14.86
N PHE A 185 -4.88 -3.26 14.28
CA PHE A 185 -5.37 -2.10 15.01
C PHE A 185 -6.71 -2.40 15.68
N MET A 186 -7.67 -2.95 14.94
CA MET A 186 -8.98 -3.34 15.47
C MET A 186 -8.86 -4.44 16.54
N GLY A 187 -7.93 -5.37 16.36
CA GLY A 187 -7.61 -6.39 17.36
C GLY A 187 -7.10 -5.78 18.67
N ARG A 188 -6.20 -4.80 18.60
CA ARG A 188 -5.71 -4.07 19.78
C ARG A 188 -6.85 -3.31 20.47
N LEU A 189 -7.64 -2.55 19.71
CA LEU A 189 -8.77 -1.80 20.25
C LEU A 189 -9.76 -2.71 20.97
N LYS A 190 -10.16 -3.82 20.35
CA LYS A 190 -11.02 -4.84 20.95
C LYS A 190 -10.42 -5.41 22.24
N SER A 191 -9.14 -5.75 22.23
CA SER A 191 -8.47 -6.29 23.43
C SER A 191 -8.44 -5.28 24.57
N THR A 192 -8.14 -4.01 24.27
CA THR A 192 -8.16 -2.92 25.26
C THR A 192 -9.54 -2.75 25.88
N LEU A 193 -10.59 -2.75 25.07
CA LEU A 193 -11.97 -2.64 25.55
C LEU A 193 -12.37 -3.84 26.43
N LEU A 194 -11.96 -5.06 26.06
CA LEU A 194 -12.27 -6.26 26.84
C LEU A 194 -11.51 -6.31 28.17
N ILE A 195 -10.26 -5.86 28.18
CA ILE A 195 -9.44 -5.80 29.41
C ILE A 195 -9.93 -4.68 30.34
N GLY A 196 -10.52 -3.63 29.77
CA GLY A 196 -10.97 -2.44 30.51
C GLY A 196 -9.83 -1.61 31.12
N LYS A 197 -8.60 -1.81 30.65
CA LYS A 197 -7.40 -1.10 31.11
C LYS A 197 -6.55 -0.67 29.92
N TYR A 198 -5.99 0.53 30.03
CA TYR A 198 -5.08 1.07 29.04
C TYR A 198 -3.79 1.54 29.73
N PRO A 199 -2.59 1.24 29.23
CA PRO A 199 -1.34 1.70 29.83
C PRO A 199 -1.30 3.22 29.88
N TYR A 200 -0.93 3.79 31.03
CA TYR A 200 -0.90 5.24 31.20
C TYR A 200 0.05 5.91 30.18
N GLU A 201 1.20 5.31 29.97
CA GLU A 201 2.22 5.79 29.02
C GLU A 201 1.70 5.83 27.58
N ALA A 202 0.79 4.94 27.23
CA ALA A 202 0.19 4.90 25.89
C ALA A 202 -0.86 6.00 25.67
N MET A 203 -1.37 6.64 26.74
CA MET A 203 -2.31 7.75 26.63
C MET A 203 -1.65 9.03 26.11
N GLU A 204 -0.35 9.18 26.33
CA GLU A 204 0.43 10.33 25.86
C GLU A 204 1.06 10.12 24.50
N MET A 205 0.95 8.91 23.94
CA MET A 205 1.47 8.63 22.60
C MET A 205 0.62 9.29 21.52
N PRO A 206 1.24 9.96 20.54
CA PRO A 206 0.51 10.51 19.41
C PRO A 206 -0.22 9.38 18.66
N PHE A 207 -1.50 9.59 18.41
CA PHE A 207 -2.33 8.64 17.70
C PHE A 207 -2.69 9.21 16.32
N GLU A 208 -2.22 8.56 15.28
CA GLU A 208 -2.43 8.98 13.91
C GLU A 208 -3.44 8.03 13.23
N LEU A 209 -4.47 8.62 12.63
CA LEU A 209 -5.45 7.93 11.78
C LEU A 209 -5.66 8.73 10.50
N SER A 210 -5.51 8.05 9.38
CA SER A 210 -5.70 8.61 8.04
C SER A 210 -6.95 8.02 7.40
N PRO A 211 -8.05 8.80 7.21
CA PRO A 211 -9.26 8.32 6.53
C PRO A 211 -8.95 7.83 5.12
N ILE A 212 -9.39 6.61 4.79
CA ILE A 212 -9.00 5.93 3.54
C ILE A 212 -9.44 6.66 2.28
N ASP A 213 -10.61 7.31 2.30
CA ASP A 213 -11.16 8.09 1.18
C ASP A 213 -10.31 9.35 0.89
N PHE A 214 -9.84 10.06 1.92
CA PHE A 214 -8.91 11.16 1.76
C PHE A 214 -7.55 10.71 1.25
N VAL A 215 -7.02 9.62 1.80
CA VAL A 215 -5.73 9.06 1.37
C VAL A 215 -5.79 8.60 -0.08
N ALA A 216 -6.84 7.88 -0.48
CA ALA A 216 -7.03 7.45 -1.86
C ALA A 216 -7.11 8.64 -2.83
N LYS A 217 -7.86 9.69 -2.46
CA LYS A 217 -7.96 10.92 -3.25
C LYS A 217 -6.61 11.65 -3.34
N ALA A 218 -5.88 11.75 -2.24
CA ALA A 218 -4.56 12.36 -2.20
C ALA A 218 -3.56 11.62 -3.11
N ILE A 219 -3.54 10.28 -3.06
CA ILE A 219 -2.69 9.46 -3.94
C ILE A 219 -3.00 9.73 -5.41
N LEU A 220 -4.27 9.80 -5.81
CA LEU A 220 -4.66 10.08 -7.19
C LEU A 220 -4.28 11.49 -7.64
N LEU A 221 -4.43 12.49 -6.79
CA LEU A 221 -4.04 13.87 -7.08
C LEU A 221 -2.51 14.00 -7.21
N LEU A 222 -1.78 13.44 -6.27
CA LEU A 222 -0.31 13.44 -6.29
C LEU A 222 0.26 12.61 -7.44
N ALA A 223 -0.41 11.51 -7.82
CA ALA A 223 -0.04 10.73 -8.99
C ALA A 223 -0.09 11.56 -10.29
N GLN A 224 -0.98 12.54 -10.37
CA GLN A 224 -1.13 13.41 -11.53
C GLN A 224 -0.23 14.67 -11.47
N ALA A 225 0.29 15.01 -10.30
CA ALA A 225 1.14 16.17 -10.12
C ALA A 225 2.45 16.05 -10.94
N PRO A 226 3.05 17.15 -11.38
CA PRO A 226 4.36 17.14 -12.04
C PRO A 226 5.42 16.41 -11.21
N LYS A 227 6.49 15.94 -11.88
CA LYS A 227 7.57 15.18 -11.22
C LYS A 227 8.24 15.95 -10.07
N ASP A 228 8.29 17.27 -10.19
CA ASP A 228 8.99 18.16 -9.26
C ASP A 228 8.14 18.57 -8.05
N CYS A 229 6.89 18.11 -7.96
CA CYS A 229 6.06 18.26 -6.77
C CYS A 229 6.34 17.08 -5.83
N THR A 230 7.38 17.18 -5.03
CA THR A 230 7.68 16.30 -3.91
C THR A 230 7.48 17.05 -2.61
#